data_2d2208465e7c578ee81ac2ce61d45fa1
#
_entry.id   2d2208465e7c578ee81ac2ce61d45fa1
#
_cell.length_a   1.000
_cell.length_b   1.000
_cell.length_c   1.000
_cell.angle_alpha   90.00
_cell.angle_beta   90.00
_cell.angle_gamma   90.00
#
_symmetry.space_group_name_H-M   'P 1'
#
loop_
_entity.id
_entity.type
_entity.pdbx_description
1 polymer ?
#
loop_
_entity_poly.entity_id
_entity_poly.type
_entity_poly.pdbx_seq_one_letter_code
_entity_poly.pdbx_strand_id
1 'polypeptide(L)'
;MISYNEASQVTKFDFDHAISKGGKAQLEVKFTGQLNDKMAGFYRSTYKNPDGTDGILAVSQMEPTDARRAFPCFDEPSLKAEFTVTLITDKNLTALSNMDVASEADYQSEISGTTRKAVTFNRSPKMSTYLLAFVIGELNVIETNDFRVPVRVYAPASQDIEHGRFSLDLAAKTLAFYEKVFGIDFPLPKMDMIAIPDFAAGAMENWGLVTYRVVDLMLDEKASGAATKERVAEVVQHELAHQWFGNLVTMDWWEGLWLNEGFATWASWVGPPLLTLPPFTQLLVTHNRSLVLVQRILPRVEGMGELCHRQPAACPFSRFSKE
;
A
#
# COMPACT_ATOMS: atom_id res chain seq x y z
N MET A 1 -2.57 30.50 18.06
CA MET A 1 -2.47 29.65 19.29
C MET A 1 -2.65 28.19 18.89
N ILE A 2 -1.93 27.25 19.54
CA ILE A 2 -2.10 25.82 19.29
C ILE A 2 -2.70 25.19 20.56
N SER A 3 -3.73 24.37 20.39
CA SER A 3 -4.35 23.59 21.47
C SER A 3 -4.56 22.14 21.05
N TYR A 4 -4.57 21.24 22.03
CA TYR A 4 -4.64 19.78 21.81
C TYR A 4 -5.85 19.21 22.56
N ASN A 5 -6.56 18.31 21.90
CA ASN A 5 -7.57 17.46 22.52
C ASN A 5 -7.09 16.00 22.41
N GLU A 6 -6.53 15.46 23.47
CA GLU A 6 -5.98 14.10 23.50
C GLU A 6 -7.06 13.04 23.29
N ALA A 7 -8.26 13.24 23.83
CA ALA A 7 -9.34 12.26 23.74
C ALA A 7 -9.84 12.07 22.32
N SER A 8 -9.88 13.15 21.52
CA SER A 8 -10.25 13.11 20.09
C SER A 8 -9.04 13.06 19.15
N GLN A 9 -7.82 13.13 19.67
CA GLN A 9 -6.56 13.21 18.91
C GLN A 9 -6.55 14.38 17.89
N VAL A 10 -7.13 15.51 18.28
CA VAL A 10 -7.26 16.71 17.44
C VAL A 10 -6.33 17.80 17.91
N THR A 11 -5.59 18.39 16.97
CA THR A 11 -4.81 19.61 17.19
C THR A 11 -5.53 20.77 16.50
N LYS A 12 -5.80 21.84 17.25
CA LYS A 12 -6.43 23.05 16.76
C LYS A 12 -5.39 24.16 16.59
N PHE A 13 -5.35 24.78 15.44
CA PHE A 13 -4.53 25.94 15.13
C PHE A 13 -5.46 27.16 15.02
N ASP A 14 -5.32 28.12 15.94
CA ASP A 14 -6.01 29.40 15.87
C ASP A 14 -5.10 30.44 15.22
N PHE A 15 -5.52 31.00 14.10
CA PHE A 15 -4.80 32.01 13.33
C PHE A 15 -5.30 33.41 13.70
N ASP A 16 -4.41 34.42 13.68
CA ASP A 16 -4.75 35.81 13.98
C ASP A 16 -5.65 36.42 12.91
N HIS A 17 -5.61 35.92 11.68
CA HIS A 17 -6.42 36.35 10.57
C HIS A 17 -7.20 35.20 9.95
N ALA A 18 -8.43 35.48 9.54
CA ALA A 18 -9.25 34.51 8.84
C ALA A 18 -8.70 34.21 7.44
N ILE A 19 -8.69 32.92 7.07
CA ILE A 19 -8.40 32.51 5.70
C ILE A 19 -9.66 32.78 4.87
N SER A 20 -9.53 33.62 3.82
CA SER A 20 -10.65 33.95 2.95
C SER A 20 -11.21 32.72 2.23
N LYS A 21 -12.54 32.70 2.02
CA LYS A 21 -13.18 31.62 1.23
C LYS A 21 -12.57 31.57 -0.17
N GLY A 22 -12.09 30.39 -0.57
CA GLY A 22 -11.38 30.18 -1.85
C GLY A 22 -9.91 30.67 -1.85
N GLY A 23 -9.43 31.23 -0.74
CA GLY A 23 -8.03 31.58 -0.56
C GLY A 23 -7.15 30.35 -0.42
N LYS A 24 -5.85 30.49 -0.78
CA LYS A 24 -4.82 29.49 -0.52
C LYS A 24 -4.05 29.86 0.73
N ALA A 25 -3.72 28.89 1.56
CA ALA A 25 -2.86 29.05 2.71
C ALA A 25 -1.82 27.92 2.72
N GLN A 26 -0.67 28.21 3.32
CA GLN A 26 0.37 27.21 3.60
C GLN A 26 0.55 27.14 5.11
N LEU A 27 0.50 25.92 5.63
CA LEU A 27 0.79 25.63 7.03
C LEU A 27 2.10 24.82 7.10
N GLU A 28 3.08 25.36 7.82
CA GLU A 28 4.30 24.63 8.17
C GLU A 28 4.21 24.16 9.60
N VAL A 29 4.39 22.86 9.83
CA VAL A 29 4.38 22.26 11.16
C VAL A 29 5.69 21.53 11.40
N LYS A 30 6.45 21.95 12.42
CA LYS A 30 7.62 21.22 12.92
C LYS A 30 7.19 20.42 14.13
N PHE A 31 7.44 19.13 14.11
CA PHE A 31 7.06 18.23 15.20
C PHE A 31 8.12 17.15 15.43
N THR A 32 8.07 16.55 16.60
CA THR A 32 8.88 15.37 16.96
C THR A 32 7.96 14.22 17.29
N GLY A 33 8.38 13.01 16.97
CA GLY A 33 7.67 11.78 17.29
C GLY A 33 8.66 10.70 17.73
N GLN A 34 8.14 9.66 18.37
CA GLN A 34 8.91 8.48 18.72
C GLN A 34 8.43 7.30 17.88
N LEU A 35 9.35 6.55 17.28
CA LEU A 35 9.04 5.26 16.67
C LEU A 35 8.59 4.32 17.78
N ASN A 36 7.31 4.00 17.79
CA ASN A 36 6.73 3.06 18.73
C ASN A 36 6.98 1.61 18.29
N ASP A 37 6.52 0.65 19.09
CA ASP A 37 6.59 -0.80 18.84
C ASP A 37 5.20 -1.46 18.78
N LYS A 38 4.15 -0.66 18.46
CA LYS A 38 2.75 -1.10 18.49
C LYS A 38 2.18 -1.49 17.13
N MET A 39 3.04 -1.55 16.11
CA MET A 39 2.61 -1.84 14.72
C MET A 39 1.53 -0.89 14.19
N ALA A 40 1.60 0.40 14.57
CA ALA A 40 0.63 1.42 14.21
C ALA A 40 1.29 2.80 14.04
N GLY A 41 0.87 3.58 13.05
CA GLY A 41 1.49 4.85 12.69
C GLY A 41 2.85 4.63 12.02
N PHE A 42 3.89 5.30 12.49
CA PHE A 42 5.27 5.04 12.08
C PHE A 42 5.98 4.35 13.25
N TYR A 43 6.38 3.10 13.07
CA TYR A 43 6.82 2.23 14.15
C TYR A 43 8.10 1.48 13.81
N ARG A 44 8.66 0.82 14.80
CA ARG A 44 9.88 0.02 14.73
C ARG A 44 9.52 -1.46 14.69
N SER A 45 9.90 -2.13 13.59
CA SER A 45 9.89 -3.59 13.46
C SER A 45 11.29 -4.13 13.66
N THR A 46 11.41 -5.22 14.39
CA THR A 46 12.70 -5.83 14.77
C THR A 46 12.84 -7.22 14.18
N TYR A 47 14.07 -7.60 13.89
CA TYR A 47 14.38 -8.96 13.42
C TYR A 47 15.79 -9.38 13.85
N LYS A 48 16.10 -10.67 13.76
CA LYS A 48 17.44 -11.18 14.01
C LYS A 48 18.18 -11.37 12.69
N ASN A 49 19.38 -10.82 12.62
CA ASN A 49 20.32 -11.09 11.55
C ASN A 49 20.94 -12.49 11.68
N PRO A 50 21.49 -13.07 10.60
CA PRO A 50 22.13 -14.39 10.64
C PRO A 50 23.30 -14.48 11.64
N ASP A 51 23.95 -13.36 11.94
CA ASP A 51 25.02 -13.27 12.95
C ASP A 51 24.52 -13.13 14.40
N GLY A 52 23.20 -13.12 14.59
CA GLY A 52 22.53 -12.99 15.90
C GLY A 52 22.33 -11.55 16.36
N THR A 53 22.79 -10.54 15.64
CA THR A 53 22.53 -9.12 15.94
C THR A 53 21.07 -8.74 15.67
N ASP A 54 20.61 -7.68 16.32
CA ASP A 54 19.28 -7.13 16.07
C ASP A 54 19.30 -6.19 14.87
N GLY A 55 18.43 -6.48 13.89
CA GLY A 55 18.09 -5.59 12.80
C GLY A 55 16.82 -4.81 13.10
N ILE A 56 16.69 -3.61 12.57
CA ILE A 56 15.55 -2.72 12.77
C ILE A 56 15.08 -2.18 11.43
N LEU A 57 13.77 -2.21 11.21
CA LEU A 57 13.08 -1.44 10.18
C LEU A 57 12.25 -0.34 10.84
N ALA A 58 12.27 0.86 10.26
CA ALA A 58 11.21 1.84 10.49
C ALA A 58 10.15 1.66 9.41
N VAL A 59 8.92 1.39 9.78
CA VAL A 59 7.83 1.05 8.85
C VAL A 59 6.54 1.71 9.30
N SER A 60 5.69 2.05 8.34
CA SER A 60 4.38 2.64 8.60
C SER A 60 3.24 1.64 8.47
N GLN A 61 2.22 1.82 9.33
CA GLN A 61 0.88 1.24 9.21
C GLN A 61 -0.13 2.32 9.59
N MET A 62 -0.82 2.86 8.60
CA MET A 62 -1.64 4.05 8.78
C MET A 62 -3.13 3.76 8.90
N GLU A 63 -3.59 2.62 8.39
CA GLU A 63 -5.00 2.21 8.46
C GLU A 63 -5.37 1.72 9.87
N PRO A 64 -6.60 2.03 10.35
CA PRO A 64 -7.59 2.90 9.71
C PRO A 64 -7.33 4.39 9.96
N THR A 65 -6.82 4.80 11.11
CA THR A 65 -6.72 6.20 11.56
C THR A 65 -5.40 6.48 12.28
N ASP A 66 -4.33 5.84 11.84
CA ASP A 66 -3.02 5.91 12.50
C ASP A 66 -2.01 6.81 11.75
N ALA A 67 -2.40 7.45 10.61
CA ALA A 67 -1.59 8.48 9.98
C ALA A 67 -1.39 9.68 10.92
N ARG A 68 -2.38 10.02 11.72
CA ARG A 68 -2.31 11.05 12.77
C ARG A 68 -1.26 10.77 13.85
N ARG A 69 -0.84 9.52 14.01
CA ARG A 69 0.24 9.13 14.94
C ARG A 69 1.63 9.34 14.33
N ALA A 70 1.72 9.44 13.00
CA ALA A 70 2.97 9.64 12.28
C ALA A 70 3.21 11.12 11.96
N PHE A 71 2.17 11.86 11.54
CA PHE A 71 2.26 13.26 11.19
C PHE A 71 0.91 13.98 11.32
N PRO A 72 0.89 15.31 11.50
CA PRO A 72 -0.36 16.09 11.50
C PRO A 72 -1.04 16.05 10.13
N CYS A 73 -2.31 15.61 10.08
CA CYS A 73 -3.06 15.49 8.82
C CYS A 73 -4.58 15.55 9.05
N PHE A 74 -5.32 15.69 7.98
CA PHE A 74 -6.76 15.41 7.94
C PHE A 74 -6.95 13.92 7.69
N ASP A 75 -7.01 13.15 8.78
CA ASP A 75 -6.95 11.69 8.75
C ASP A 75 -8.34 11.07 8.57
N GLU A 76 -8.91 11.30 7.39
CA GLU A 76 -10.20 10.81 6.93
C GLU A 76 -10.09 10.31 5.48
N PRO A 77 -10.71 9.17 5.10
CA PRO A 77 -10.48 8.54 3.80
C PRO A 77 -10.89 9.41 2.61
N SER A 78 -11.93 10.23 2.73
CA SER A 78 -12.41 11.13 1.67
C SER A 78 -11.58 12.41 1.51
N LEU A 79 -10.78 12.78 2.52
CA LEU A 79 -9.93 13.98 2.47
C LEU A 79 -8.60 13.69 1.80
N LYS A 80 -8.65 13.40 0.50
CA LYS A 80 -7.47 13.05 -0.30
C LYS A 80 -6.55 14.25 -0.55
N ALA A 81 -5.25 13.99 -0.55
CA ALA A 81 -4.20 14.95 -0.87
C ALA A 81 -3.13 14.34 -1.77
N GLU A 82 -2.33 15.18 -2.41
CA GLU A 82 -1.09 14.80 -3.07
C GLU A 82 0.05 14.87 -2.05
N PHE A 83 0.91 13.86 -2.02
CA PHE A 83 2.03 13.77 -1.08
C PHE A 83 3.35 13.83 -1.82
N THR A 84 4.27 14.67 -1.35
CA THR A 84 5.68 14.61 -1.69
C THR A 84 6.45 14.26 -0.43
N VAL A 85 7.08 13.11 -0.42
CA VAL A 85 7.78 12.57 0.74
C VAL A 85 9.28 12.76 0.56
N THR A 86 9.97 13.18 1.62
CA THR A 86 11.43 13.12 1.71
C THR A 86 11.79 12.39 2.99
N LEU A 87 12.52 11.28 2.87
CA LEU A 87 13.04 10.51 4.00
C LEU A 87 14.52 10.80 4.16
N ILE A 88 14.93 11.18 5.37
CA ILE A 88 16.33 11.44 5.71
C ILE A 88 16.83 10.30 6.58
N THR A 89 17.81 9.57 6.10
CA THR A 89 18.30 8.36 6.75
C THR A 89 19.82 8.22 6.62
N ASP A 90 20.40 7.25 7.29
CA ASP A 90 21.81 6.91 7.14
C ASP A 90 22.07 6.37 5.73
N LYS A 91 23.27 6.62 5.20
CA LYS A 91 23.59 6.38 3.78
C LYS A 91 23.48 4.93 3.33
N ASN A 92 23.70 3.99 4.24
CA ASN A 92 23.64 2.54 3.99
C ASN A 92 22.21 1.98 3.99
N LEU A 93 21.23 2.71 4.50
CA LEU A 93 19.85 2.22 4.60
C LEU A 93 19.06 2.52 3.31
N THR A 94 18.19 1.61 2.94
CA THR A 94 17.21 1.81 1.87
C THR A 94 16.01 2.57 2.43
N ALA A 95 15.51 3.54 1.67
CA ALA A 95 14.28 4.28 1.95
C ALA A 95 13.27 4.04 0.84
N LEU A 96 12.04 3.67 1.21
CA LEU A 96 10.93 3.40 0.28
C LEU A 96 9.72 4.23 0.66
N SER A 97 8.94 4.61 -0.35
CA SER A 97 7.63 5.24 -0.20
C SER A 97 6.70 4.82 -1.35
N ASN A 98 5.50 5.38 -1.39
CA ASN A 98 4.48 5.08 -2.42
C ASN A 98 5.00 5.27 -3.84
N MET A 99 5.75 6.36 -4.07
CA MET A 99 6.23 6.76 -5.39
C MET A 99 7.69 6.35 -5.61
N ASP A 100 8.12 6.43 -6.84
CA ASP A 100 9.51 6.28 -7.25
C ASP A 100 10.39 7.45 -6.77
N VAL A 101 11.68 7.22 -6.72
CA VAL A 101 12.66 8.22 -6.27
C VAL A 101 12.82 9.31 -7.34
N ALA A 102 12.59 10.56 -6.95
CA ALA A 102 12.84 11.74 -7.77
C ALA A 102 14.29 12.20 -7.66
N SER A 103 14.88 12.17 -6.45
CA SER A 103 16.27 12.57 -6.21
C SER A 103 16.82 12.00 -4.92
N GLU A 104 18.11 11.78 -4.88
CA GLU A 104 18.90 11.55 -3.67
C GLU A 104 19.99 12.62 -3.54
N ALA A 105 20.21 13.11 -2.33
CA ALA A 105 21.23 14.10 -2.03
C ALA A 105 21.82 13.88 -0.63
N ASP A 106 23.08 14.30 -0.46
CA ASP A 106 23.69 14.37 0.86
C ASP A 106 22.96 15.40 1.73
N TYR A 107 22.68 15.04 2.97
CA TYR A 107 22.05 15.88 3.95
C TYR A 107 22.90 15.97 5.21
N GLN A 108 23.29 17.20 5.58
CA GLN A 108 24.00 17.42 6.84
C GLN A 108 22.98 17.51 7.99
N SER A 109 22.99 16.50 8.85
CA SER A 109 22.07 16.45 9.98
C SER A 109 22.46 17.48 11.05
N GLU A 110 21.56 18.42 11.32
CA GLU A 110 21.72 19.39 12.42
C GLU A 110 21.67 18.73 13.81
N ILE A 111 21.01 17.58 13.93
CA ILE A 111 20.82 16.88 15.19
C ILE A 111 22.04 16.02 15.53
N SER A 112 22.56 15.24 14.59
CA SER A 112 23.64 14.29 14.83
C SER A 112 25.02 14.79 14.41
N GLY A 113 25.07 15.86 13.61
CA GLY A 113 26.31 16.35 13.00
C GLY A 113 26.90 15.44 11.92
N THR A 114 26.23 14.33 11.60
CA THR A 114 26.67 13.36 10.59
C THR A 114 26.05 13.65 9.24
N THR A 115 26.77 13.26 8.17
CA THR A 115 26.22 13.32 6.82
C THR A 115 25.32 12.11 6.60
N ARG A 116 24.05 12.38 6.31
CA ARG A 116 23.02 11.41 5.94
C ARG A 116 22.68 11.55 4.46
N LYS A 117 21.70 10.81 3.99
CA LYS A 117 21.06 11.02 2.69
C LYS A 117 19.60 11.45 2.85
N ALA A 118 19.18 12.38 2.00
CA ALA A 118 17.78 12.74 1.80
C ALA A 118 17.30 12.10 0.50
N VAL A 119 16.30 11.23 0.60
CA VAL A 119 15.66 10.57 -0.54
C VAL A 119 14.30 11.22 -0.73
N THR A 120 14.14 11.96 -1.82
CA THR A 120 12.88 12.62 -2.19
C THR A 120 12.18 11.80 -3.25
N PHE A 121 10.91 11.50 -3.01
CA PHE A 121 10.06 10.75 -3.92
C PHE A 121 9.21 11.69 -4.80
N ASN A 122 8.84 11.21 -5.98
CA ASN A 122 7.91 11.92 -6.85
C ASN A 122 6.58 12.15 -6.13
N ARG A 123 5.85 13.19 -6.56
CA ARG A 123 4.54 13.52 -6.00
C ARG A 123 3.54 12.43 -6.34
N SER A 124 2.79 11.99 -5.34
CA SER A 124 1.71 11.03 -5.53
C SER A 124 0.51 11.63 -6.27
N PRO A 125 -0.33 10.82 -6.92
CA PRO A 125 -1.71 11.21 -7.18
C PRO A 125 -2.43 11.57 -5.88
N LYS A 126 -3.61 12.20 -5.99
CA LYS A 126 -4.47 12.43 -4.82
C LYS A 126 -4.88 11.08 -4.21
N MET A 127 -4.54 10.86 -2.96
CA MET A 127 -4.86 9.64 -2.23
C MET A 127 -5.18 9.92 -0.77
N SER A 128 -5.81 8.95 -0.11
CA SER A 128 -6.14 9.00 1.31
C SER A 128 -4.88 8.87 2.18
N THR A 129 -4.89 9.46 3.36
CA THR A 129 -3.78 9.42 4.32
C THR A 129 -3.43 8.01 4.77
N TYR A 130 -4.43 7.13 4.90
CA TYR A 130 -4.23 5.76 5.38
C TYR A 130 -3.39 4.89 4.42
N LEU A 131 -3.26 5.31 3.15
CA LEU A 131 -2.48 4.63 2.10
C LEU A 131 -1.02 5.12 2.01
N LEU A 132 -0.65 6.14 2.79
CA LEU A 132 0.72 6.67 2.77
C LEU A 132 1.66 5.70 3.48
N ALA A 133 2.81 5.44 2.87
CA ALA A 133 3.77 4.46 3.38
C ALA A 133 5.21 4.97 3.41
N PHE A 134 5.91 4.60 4.48
CA PHE A 134 7.34 4.81 4.68
C PHE A 134 8.00 3.53 5.14
N VAL A 135 9.11 3.15 4.53
CA VAL A 135 9.96 2.07 5.02
C VAL A 135 11.43 2.51 4.94
N ILE A 136 12.17 2.29 6.03
CA ILE A 136 13.62 2.53 6.09
C ILE A 136 14.28 1.33 6.76
N GLY A 137 15.33 0.79 6.14
CA GLY A 137 16.11 -0.31 6.72
C GLY A 137 17.14 -0.91 5.79
N GLU A 138 17.80 -1.96 6.27
CA GLU A 138 18.69 -2.79 5.44
C GLU A 138 17.85 -3.83 4.70
N LEU A 139 17.73 -3.66 3.38
CA LEU A 139 16.83 -4.44 2.54
C LEU A 139 17.59 -5.07 1.37
N ASN A 140 17.26 -6.33 1.10
CA ASN A 140 17.51 -6.99 -0.19
C ASN A 140 16.34 -6.78 -1.13
N VAL A 141 16.57 -6.85 -2.43
CA VAL A 141 15.54 -6.63 -3.46
C VAL A 141 15.73 -7.58 -4.65
N ILE A 142 14.60 -8.03 -5.18
CA ILE A 142 14.51 -8.65 -6.51
C ILE A 142 13.49 -7.85 -7.34
N GLU A 143 13.74 -7.77 -8.64
CA GLU A 143 12.94 -6.98 -9.58
C GLU A 143 12.58 -7.80 -10.82
N THR A 144 11.42 -7.50 -11.42
CA THR A 144 11.06 -7.91 -12.78
C THR A 144 10.52 -6.74 -13.57
N ASN A 145 10.74 -6.79 -14.89
CA ASN A 145 10.19 -5.87 -15.87
C ASN A 145 9.17 -6.56 -16.80
N ASP A 146 8.57 -7.68 -16.35
CA ASP A 146 7.54 -8.42 -17.08
C ASP A 146 6.17 -7.73 -17.08
N PHE A 147 6.08 -6.62 -16.38
CA PHE A 147 4.96 -5.68 -16.44
C PHE A 147 5.45 -4.32 -16.98
N ARG A 148 4.56 -3.44 -17.43
CA ARG A 148 4.94 -2.15 -18.05
C ARG A 148 5.63 -1.16 -17.12
N VAL A 149 5.55 -1.38 -15.80
CA VAL A 149 6.34 -0.67 -14.79
C VAL A 149 7.14 -1.68 -13.97
N PRO A 150 8.29 -1.28 -13.38
CA PRO A 150 9.06 -2.17 -12.52
C PRO A 150 8.21 -2.70 -11.36
N VAL A 151 8.30 -4.00 -11.11
CA VAL A 151 7.72 -4.67 -9.95
C VAL A 151 8.85 -5.22 -9.10
N ARG A 152 8.83 -4.96 -7.78
CA ARG A 152 9.90 -5.35 -6.86
C ARG A 152 9.36 -6.04 -5.64
N VAL A 153 10.15 -6.97 -5.11
CA VAL A 153 9.97 -7.53 -3.77
C VAL A 153 11.18 -7.17 -2.93
N TYR A 154 10.93 -6.60 -1.77
CA TYR A 154 11.91 -6.27 -0.76
C TYR A 154 11.75 -7.15 0.46
N ALA A 155 12.85 -7.47 1.11
CA ALA A 155 12.84 -8.16 2.40
C ALA A 155 14.03 -7.68 3.26
N PRO A 156 13.94 -7.78 4.61
CA PRO A 156 15.08 -7.54 5.48
C PRO A 156 16.27 -8.40 5.06
N ALA A 157 17.49 -7.89 5.25
CA ALA A 157 18.73 -8.58 4.88
C ALA A 157 18.87 -9.98 5.51
N SER A 158 18.13 -10.25 6.58
CA SER A 158 18.06 -11.56 7.25
C SER A 158 17.23 -12.62 6.52
N GLN A 159 16.43 -12.24 5.52
CA GLN A 159 15.58 -13.13 4.75
C GLN A 159 16.29 -13.53 3.44
N ASP A 160 16.10 -14.80 3.01
CA ASP A 160 16.47 -15.16 1.65
C ASP A 160 15.50 -14.52 0.67
N ILE A 161 15.98 -13.52 -0.06
CA ILE A 161 15.15 -12.73 -0.98
C ILE A 161 14.56 -13.55 -2.13
N GLU A 162 15.20 -14.69 -2.51
CA GLU A 162 14.68 -15.58 -3.55
C GLU A 162 13.35 -16.26 -3.15
N HIS A 163 13.03 -16.33 -1.86
CA HIS A 163 11.69 -16.73 -1.42
C HIS A 163 10.58 -15.75 -1.86
N GLY A 164 10.93 -14.54 -2.28
CA GLY A 164 10.01 -13.59 -2.89
C GLY A 164 9.72 -13.81 -4.37
N ARG A 165 10.43 -14.73 -5.04
CA ARG A 165 10.35 -14.94 -6.50
C ARG A 165 8.94 -15.27 -6.97
N PHE A 166 8.29 -16.22 -6.28
CA PHE A 166 6.92 -16.60 -6.60
C PHE A 166 5.95 -15.41 -6.57
N SER A 167 6.02 -14.61 -5.52
CA SER A 167 5.17 -13.41 -5.36
C SER A 167 5.47 -12.35 -6.41
N LEU A 168 6.74 -12.17 -6.77
CA LEU A 168 7.18 -11.24 -7.80
C LEU A 168 6.59 -11.58 -9.17
N ASP A 169 6.75 -12.84 -9.60
CA ASP A 169 6.25 -13.32 -10.89
C ASP A 169 4.71 -13.30 -10.95
N LEU A 170 4.07 -13.64 -9.83
CA LEU A 170 2.62 -13.57 -9.71
C LEU A 170 2.11 -12.13 -9.80
N ALA A 171 2.77 -11.19 -9.12
CA ALA A 171 2.36 -9.79 -9.09
C ALA A 171 2.38 -9.15 -10.48
N ALA A 172 3.44 -9.36 -11.26
CA ALA A 172 3.54 -8.84 -12.62
C ALA A 172 2.38 -9.33 -13.50
N LYS A 173 2.05 -10.62 -13.41
CA LYS A 173 0.94 -11.24 -14.15
C LYS A 173 -0.43 -10.74 -13.66
N THR A 174 -0.58 -10.57 -12.36
CA THR A 174 -1.82 -10.09 -11.73
C THR A 174 -2.12 -8.65 -12.12
N LEU A 175 -1.13 -7.77 -12.08
CA LEU A 175 -1.29 -6.38 -12.51
C LEU A 175 -1.73 -6.28 -13.97
N ALA A 176 -1.07 -7.02 -14.87
CA ALA A 176 -1.45 -7.06 -16.29
C ALA A 176 -2.86 -7.63 -16.51
N PHE A 177 -3.26 -8.61 -15.70
CA PHE A 177 -4.61 -9.17 -15.75
C PHE A 177 -5.65 -8.16 -15.25
N TYR A 178 -5.40 -7.47 -14.13
CA TYR A 178 -6.33 -6.49 -13.57
C TYR A 178 -6.49 -5.26 -14.45
N GLU A 179 -5.44 -4.74 -15.09
CA GLU A 179 -5.56 -3.68 -16.09
C GLU A 179 -6.55 -4.07 -17.22
N LYS A 180 -6.43 -5.31 -17.69
CA LYS A 180 -7.31 -5.82 -18.74
C LYS A 180 -8.76 -5.99 -18.28
N VAL A 181 -8.96 -6.52 -17.06
CA VAL A 181 -10.30 -6.80 -16.51
C VAL A 181 -11.01 -5.51 -16.12
N PHE A 182 -10.30 -4.59 -15.48
CA PHE A 182 -10.89 -3.33 -15.01
C PHE A 182 -10.93 -2.25 -16.10
N GLY A 183 -10.17 -2.43 -17.20
CA GLY A 183 -10.09 -1.46 -18.28
C GLY A 183 -9.45 -0.13 -17.90
N ILE A 184 -8.65 -0.12 -16.85
CA ILE A 184 -7.95 1.05 -16.29
C ILE A 184 -6.52 0.65 -16.01
N ASP A 185 -5.57 1.39 -16.58
CA ASP A 185 -4.15 1.16 -16.35
C ASP A 185 -3.77 1.43 -14.90
N PHE A 186 -2.81 0.66 -14.38
CA PHE A 186 -2.21 0.93 -13.07
C PHE A 186 -1.53 2.30 -13.10
N PRO A 187 -1.91 3.25 -12.23
CA PRO A 187 -1.53 4.65 -12.45
C PRO A 187 -0.14 5.04 -11.95
N LEU A 188 0.55 4.16 -11.19
CA LEU A 188 1.82 4.51 -10.58
C LEU A 188 3.02 4.03 -11.42
N PRO A 189 4.19 4.66 -11.27
CA PRO A 189 5.39 4.37 -12.06
C PRO A 189 6.14 3.10 -11.61
N LYS A 190 5.74 2.50 -10.49
CA LYS A 190 6.35 1.28 -9.94
C LYS A 190 5.36 0.56 -9.03
N MET A 191 5.60 -0.73 -8.76
CA MET A 191 4.94 -1.51 -7.73
C MET A 191 5.99 -2.19 -6.86
N ASP A 192 6.05 -1.82 -5.59
CA ASP A 192 6.91 -2.43 -4.60
C ASP A 192 6.07 -3.24 -3.59
N MET A 193 6.56 -4.41 -3.23
CA MET A 193 6.05 -5.28 -2.19
C MET A 193 7.15 -5.51 -1.16
N ILE A 194 6.83 -5.50 0.12
CA ILE A 194 7.85 -5.68 1.15
C ILE A 194 7.39 -6.58 2.28
N ALA A 195 8.25 -7.52 2.68
CA ALA A 195 8.07 -8.39 3.84
C ALA A 195 8.47 -7.66 5.12
N ILE A 196 7.55 -7.55 6.08
CA ILE A 196 7.75 -6.90 7.37
C ILE A 196 7.72 -7.95 8.50
N PRO A 197 8.78 -8.06 9.33
CA PRO A 197 8.86 -9.04 10.41
C PRO A 197 7.75 -8.88 11.46
N ASP A 198 7.56 -7.67 12.00
CA ASP A 198 6.51 -7.37 12.96
C ASP A 198 5.38 -6.61 12.25
N PHE A 199 4.33 -7.32 11.87
CA PHE A 199 3.18 -6.78 11.15
C PHE A 199 1.88 -7.37 11.70
N ALA A 200 0.93 -6.51 12.09
CA ALA A 200 -0.29 -6.93 12.79
C ALA A 200 -1.29 -7.65 11.88
N ALA A 201 -1.48 -7.14 10.66
CA ALA A 201 -2.36 -7.72 9.65
C ALA A 201 -1.64 -8.77 8.79
N GLY A 202 -2.29 -9.35 7.79
CA GLY A 202 -1.66 -10.18 6.75
C GLY A 202 -0.86 -9.32 5.79
N ALA A 203 -1.49 -8.25 5.30
CA ALA A 203 -0.88 -7.25 4.42
C ALA A 203 -1.58 -5.90 4.57
N MET A 204 -1.12 -4.90 3.82
CA MET A 204 -1.71 -3.56 3.69
C MET A 204 -1.45 -2.99 2.30
N GLU A 205 -2.50 -2.54 1.68
CA GLU A 205 -2.57 -2.10 0.28
C GLU A 205 -1.93 -0.74 -0.01
N ASN A 206 -1.03 -0.21 0.79
CA ASN A 206 -0.44 1.11 0.55
C ASN A 206 -0.11 1.33 -0.93
N TRP A 207 -0.63 2.42 -1.53
CA TRP A 207 -0.59 2.61 -2.97
C TRP A 207 0.83 2.62 -3.54
N GLY A 208 1.17 1.59 -4.31
CA GLY A 208 2.49 1.40 -4.91
C GLY A 208 3.60 0.88 -3.97
N LEU A 209 3.35 0.70 -2.67
CA LEU A 209 4.26 0.07 -1.71
C LEU A 209 3.47 -0.81 -0.75
N VAL A 210 3.08 -1.99 -1.18
CA VAL A 210 2.29 -2.93 -0.39
C VAL A 210 3.19 -3.60 0.64
N THR A 211 2.74 -3.56 1.91
CA THR A 211 3.46 -4.20 3.03
C THR A 211 2.79 -5.51 3.39
N TYR A 212 3.59 -6.53 3.67
CA TYR A 212 3.12 -7.88 3.97
C TYR A 212 3.79 -8.42 5.22
N ARG A 213 3.08 -9.25 5.96
CA ARG A 213 3.73 -10.18 6.87
C ARG A 213 4.66 -11.11 6.09
N VAL A 214 5.82 -11.47 6.65
CA VAL A 214 6.80 -12.34 5.97
C VAL A 214 6.17 -13.61 5.37
N VAL A 215 5.32 -14.30 6.14
CA VAL A 215 4.68 -15.55 5.73
C VAL A 215 3.61 -15.41 4.64
N ASP A 216 3.12 -14.21 4.39
CA ASP A 216 2.11 -13.92 3.36
C ASP A 216 2.75 -13.39 2.05
N LEU A 217 4.09 -13.23 2.00
CA LEU A 217 4.82 -12.80 0.81
C LEU A 217 5.96 -13.77 0.42
N MET A 218 6.69 -14.29 1.41
CA MET A 218 7.90 -15.08 1.20
C MET A 218 7.57 -16.57 1.20
N LEU A 219 7.95 -17.27 0.13
CA LEU A 219 7.62 -18.67 -0.09
C LEU A 219 8.88 -19.45 -0.49
N ASP A 220 9.30 -20.42 0.33
CA ASP A 220 10.25 -21.43 -0.12
C ASP A 220 9.51 -22.46 -0.98
N GLU A 221 9.62 -22.36 -2.30
CA GLU A 221 8.93 -23.26 -3.23
C GLU A 221 9.33 -24.74 -3.08
N LYS A 222 10.49 -25.03 -2.49
CA LYS A 222 10.98 -26.40 -2.29
C LYS A 222 10.46 -27.03 -1.00
N ALA A 223 10.25 -26.20 0.03
CA ALA A 223 9.84 -26.67 1.35
C ALA A 223 8.35 -26.42 1.65
N SER A 224 7.72 -25.46 0.99
CA SER A 224 6.32 -25.07 1.26
C SER A 224 5.32 -25.98 0.56
N GLY A 225 4.23 -26.29 1.26
CA GLY A 225 3.12 -27.04 0.70
C GLY A 225 2.19 -26.18 -0.17
N ALA A 226 1.27 -26.85 -0.90
CA ALA A 226 0.31 -26.20 -1.79
C ALA A 226 -0.56 -25.15 -1.07
N ALA A 227 -0.98 -25.43 0.17
CA ALA A 227 -1.81 -24.49 0.95
C ALA A 227 -1.08 -23.18 1.27
N THR A 228 0.23 -23.23 1.56
CA THR A 228 1.04 -22.01 1.76
C THR A 228 1.14 -21.21 0.47
N LYS A 229 1.37 -21.89 -0.67
CA LYS A 229 1.44 -21.27 -1.98
C LYS A 229 0.12 -20.61 -2.37
N GLU A 230 -1.00 -21.27 -2.10
CA GLU A 230 -2.35 -20.75 -2.32
C GLU A 230 -2.60 -19.50 -1.46
N ARG A 231 -2.23 -19.54 -0.17
CA ARG A 231 -2.38 -18.39 0.73
C ARG A 231 -1.57 -17.19 0.27
N VAL A 232 -0.30 -17.36 -0.10
CA VAL A 232 0.54 -16.28 -0.61
C VAL A 232 -0.06 -15.71 -1.89
N ALA A 233 -0.54 -16.57 -2.81
CA ALA A 233 -1.16 -16.10 -4.05
C ALA A 233 -2.44 -15.31 -3.79
N GLU A 234 -3.32 -15.77 -2.88
CA GLU A 234 -4.55 -15.08 -2.50
C GLU A 234 -4.24 -13.68 -1.95
N VAL A 235 -3.30 -13.57 -0.99
CA VAL A 235 -2.96 -12.30 -0.36
C VAL A 235 -2.34 -11.34 -1.38
N VAL A 236 -1.38 -11.78 -2.18
CA VAL A 236 -0.75 -10.93 -3.20
C VAL A 236 -1.80 -10.40 -4.19
N GLN A 237 -2.70 -11.26 -4.67
CA GLN A 237 -3.76 -10.84 -5.60
C GLN A 237 -4.77 -9.89 -4.95
N HIS A 238 -5.13 -10.12 -3.68
CA HIS A 238 -6.02 -9.26 -2.91
C HIS A 238 -5.45 -7.84 -2.79
N GLU A 239 -4.22 -7.70 -2.34
CA GLU A 239 -3.57 -6.40 -2.16
C GLU A 239 -3.36 -5.64 -3.48
N LEU A 240 -3.11 -6.37 -4.56
CA LEU A 240 -2.99 -5.75 -5.87
C LEU A 240 -4.34 -5.29 -6.44
N ALA A 241 -5.45 -5.95 -6.09
CA ALA A 241 -6.78 -5.49 -6.48
C ALA A 241 -7.14 -4.17 -5.82
N HIS A 242 -6.72 -3.95 -4.59
CA HIS A 242 -6.87 -2.70 -3.87
C HIS A 242 -6.24 -1.51 -4.58
N GLN A 243 -5.26 -1.70 -5.45
CA GLN A 243 -4.65 -0.60 -6.20
C GLN A 243 -5.68 0.16 -7.05
N TRP A 244 -6.80 -0.48 -7.38
CA TRP A 244 -7.99 0.11 -8.00
C TRP A 244 -9.10 0.33 -6.98
N PHE A 245 -9.44 -0.70 -6.18
CA PHE A 245 -10.57 -0.69 -5.22
C PHE A 245 -10.07 -0.45 -3.79
N GLY A 246 -10.09 0.77 -3.34
CA GLY A 246 -9.52 1.28 -2.10
C GLY A 246 -8.62 2.47 -2.37
N ASN A 247 -7.75 2.37 -3.37
CA ASN A 247 -6.72 3.36 -3.65
C ASN A 247 -7.15 4.35 -4.73
N LEU A 248 -7.38 3.91 -5.96
CA LEU A 248 -7.88 4.78 -7.03
C LEU A 248 -9.30 5.24 -6.73
N VAL A 249 -10.19 4.30 -6.40
CA VAL A 249 -11.56 4.54 -5.94
C VAL A 249 -11.63 4.17 -4.48
N THR A 250 -12.00 5.12 -3.61
CA THR A 250 -11.95 4.98 -2.16
C THR A 250 -13.33 5.22 -1.55
N MET A 251 -13.67 4.50 -0.49
CA MET A 251 -14.87 4.75 0.31
C MET A 251 -14.91 6.19 0.85
N ASP A 252 -16.10 6.73 0.97
CA ASP A 252 -16.30 8.07 1.56
C ASP A 252 -16.02 8.07 3.08
N TRP A 253 -16.40 6.98 3.76
CA TRP A 253 -16.15 6.77 5.17
C TRP A 253 -15.95 5.28 5.52
N TRP A 254 -15.46 5.00 6.72
CA TRP A 254 -15.07 3.65 7.18
C TRP A 254 -16.20 2.62 7.17
N GLU A 255 -17.48 3.03 7.21
CA GLU A 255 -18.61 2.14 7.04
C GLU A 255 -18.67 1.47 5.65
N GLY A 256 -18.00 2.08 4.67
CA GLY A 256 -17.84 1.55 3.31
C GLY A 256 -16.66 0.61 3.13
N LEU A 257 -15.85 0.34 4.15
CA LEU A 257 -14.64 -0.50 4.07
C LEU A 257 -14.92 -1.89 3.50
N TRP A 258 -16.07 -2.47 3.82
CA TRP A 258 -16.49 -3.77 3.28
C TRP A 258 -16.58 -3.81 1.75
N LEU A 259 -16.76 -2.66 1.08
CA LEU A 259 -16.75 -2.59 -0.38
C LEU A 259 -15.34 -2.77 -0.93
N ASN A 260 -14.34 -2.13 -0.31
CA ASN A 260 -12.94 -2.31 -0.70
C ASN A 260 -12.55 -3.78 -0.51
N GLU A 261 -12.75 -4.30 0.70
CA GLU A 261 -12.37 -5.65 1.11
C GLU A 261 -13.11 -6.75 0.33
N GLY A 262 -14.41 -6.60 0.20
CA GLY A 262 -15.23 -7.56 -0.55
C GLY A 262 -14.89 -7.61 -2.03
N PHE A 263 -14.54 -6.46 -2.62
CA PHE A 263 -14.12 -6.40 -4.02
C PHE A 263 -12.72 -6.99 -4.23
N ALA A 264 -11.77 -6.67 -3.35
CA ALA A 264 -10.42 -7.21 -3.40
C ALA A 264 -10.43 -8.74 -3.19
N THR A 265 -11.22 -9.23 -2.23
CA THR A 265 -11.42 -10.67 -2.01
C THR A 265 -12.02 -11.34 -3.24
N TRP A 266 -13.05 -10.76 -3.85
CA TRP A 266 -13.61 -11.30 -5.09
C TRP A 266 -12.58 -11.31 -6.22
N ALA A 267 -11.81 -10.24 -6.39
CA ALA A 267 -10.80 -10.12 -7.43
C ALA A 267 -9.66 -11.14 -7.24
N SER A 268 -9.25 -11.43 -6.00
CA SER A 268 -8.23 -12.44 -5.72
C SER A 268 -8.67 -13.84 -6.14
N TRP A 269 -9.97 -14.13 -6.10
CA TRP A 269 -10.51 -15.43 -6.55
C TRP A 269 -10.68 -15.53 -8.06
N VAL A 270 -10.84 -14.39 -8.74
CA VAL A 270 -10.99 -14.32 -10.21
C VAL A 270 -9.63 -14.07 -10.87
N GLY A 271 -8.66 -13.56 -10.10
CA GLY A 271 -7.28 -13.33 -10.53
C GLY A 271 -6.68 -14.57 -11.19
N PRO A 272 -5.45 -14.55 -11.71
CA PRO A 272 -4.90 -15.67 -12.46
C PRO A 272 -4.63 -16.95 -11.61
N PRO A 273 -5.65 -17.63 -11.04
CA PRO A 273 -5.49 -18.90 -10.37
C PRO A 273 -5.03 -19.97 -11.37
N LEU A 274 -5.32 -19.72 -12.61
CA LEU A 274 -5.02 -20.57 -13.77
C LEU A 274 -3.52 -20.76 -14.01
N LEU A 275 -2.65 -19.93 -13.42
CA LEU A 275 -1.21 -20.00 -13.64
C LEU A 275 -0.44 -20.70 -12.52
N THR A 276 -1.09 -20.97 -11.38
CA THR A 276 -0.40 -21.47 -10.17
C THR A 276 -0.95 -22.77 -9.61
N LEU A 277 -2.19 -23.16 -9.95
CA LEU A 277 -2.84 -24.36 -9.42
C LEU A 277 -2.94 -25.45 -10.48
N PRO A 278 -2.78 -26.74 -10.10
CA PRO A 278 -3.04 -27.86 -11.00
C PRO A 278 -4.46 -27.83 -11.55
N PRO A 279 -4.72 -28.40 -12.75
CA PRO A 279 -6.04 -28.37 -13.41
C PRO A 279 -7.22 -28.84 -12.55
N PHE A 280 -6.95 -29.66 -11.53
CA PHE A 280 -7.96 -30.21 -10.64
C PHE A 280 -8.52 -29.17 -9.64
N THR A 281 -7.69 -28.23 -9.21
CA THR A 281 -8.11 -27.15 -8.28
C THR A 281 -8.93 -26.09 -9.01
N GLN A 282 -8.66 -25.88 -10.31
CA GLN A 282 -9.47 -25.02 -11.17
C GLN A 282 -10.93 -25.49 -11.26
N LEU A 283 -11.15 -26.80 -11.21
CA LEU A 283 -12.51 -27.38 -11.29
C LEU A 283 -13.32 -27.13 -10.00
N LEU A 284 -12.66 -27.09 -8.84
CA LEU A 284 -13.32 -26.85 -7.54
C LEU A 284 -13.70 -25.38 -7.34
N VAL A 285 -12.88 -24.43 -7.77
CA VAL A 285 -13.19 -23.00 -7.71
C VAL A 285 -14.35 -22.64 -8.65
N THR A 286 -14.45 -23.31 -9.80
CA THR A 286 -15.55 -23.10 -10.75
C THR A 286 -16.88 -23.72 -10.34
N HIS A 287 -16.88 -24.66 -9.36
CA HIS A 287 -18.12 -25.35 -8.94
C HIS A 287 -18.74 -24.84 -7.64
N ASN A 288 -18.08 -23.99 -6.88
CA ASN A 288 -18.58 -23.54 -5.59
C ASN A 288 -19.13 -22.09 -5.72
N ARG A 289 -20.45 -21.93 -5.60
CA ARG A 289 -21.29 -20.70 -5.47
C ARG A 289 -20.78 -19.37 -6.11
N SER A 290 -19.49 -19.22 -6.30
CA SER A 290 -18.82 -18.06 -6.90
C SER A 290 -19.18 -17.85 -8.38
N LEU A 291 -19.45 -18.92 -9.13
CA LEU A 291 -19.84 -18.83 -10.55
C LEU A 291 -21.14 -18.04 -10.75
N VAL A 292 -22.09 -18.11 -9.82
CA VAL A 292 -23.37 -17.39 -9.90
C VAL A 292 -23.14 -15.88 -9.65
N LEU A 293 -22.17 -15.53 -8.82
CA LEU A 293 -21.81 -14.15 -8.56
C LEU A 293 -21.06 -13.53 -9.75
N VAL A 294 -20.09 -14.26 -10.30
CA VAL A 294 -19.30 -13.86 -11.48
C VAL A 294 -20.19 -13.66 -12.70
N GLN A 295 -21.10 -14.58 -12.99
CA GLN A 295 -22.06 -14.42 -14.11
C GLN A 295 -23.04 -13.26 -13.94
N ARG A 296 -23.29 -12.82 -12.70
CA ARG A 296 -24.16 -11.65 -12.43
C ARG A 296 -23.40 -10.33 -12.36
N ILE A 297 -22.12 -10.35 -12.04
CA ILE A 297 -21.30 -9.14 -11.83
C ILE A 297 -20.50 -8.79 -13.09
N LEU A 298 -19.89 -9.76 -13.80
CA LEU A 298 -19.09 -9.49 -15.00
C LEU A 298 -19.84 -8.71 -16.08
N PRO A 299 -21.10 -9.04 -16.47
CA PRO A 299 -21.86 -8.23 -17.42
C PRO A 299 -22.19 -6.82 -16.93
N ARG A 300 -22.23 -6.63 -15.58
CA ARG A 300 -22.41 -5.30 -15.00
C ARG A 300 -21.10 -4.50 -14.95
N VAL A 301 -19.94 -5.16 -14.80
CA VAL A 301 -18.62 -4.51 -14.83
C VAL A 301 -18.28 -4.06 -16.25
N GLU A 302 -18.55 -4.89 -17.27
CA GLU A 302 -18.37 -4.50 -18.69
C GLU A 302 -19.26 -3.31 -19.09
N GLY A 303 -20.48 -3.22 -18.54
CA GLY A 303 -21.38 -2.06 -18.75
C GLY A 303 -21.08 -0.84 -17.90
N MET A 304 -20.36 -0.99 -16.79
CA MET A 304 -20.13 0.09 -15.81
C MET A 304 -19.16 1.15 -16.32
N GLY A 305 -18.15 0.79 -17.10
CA GLY A 305 -17.26 1.75 -17.76
C GLY A 305 -18.03 2.73 -18.63
N GLU A 306 -18.97 2.25 -19.42
CA GLU A 306 -19.86 3.09 -20.24
C GLU A 306 -20.91 3.86 -19.43
N LEU A 307 -21.46 3.27 -18.36
CA LEU A 307 -22.46 3.92 -17.51
C LEU A 307 -21.86 5.07 -16.70
N CYS A 308 -20.67 4.88 -16.13
CA CYS A 308 -19.98 5.94 -15.39
C CYS A 308 -19.51 7.09 -16.29
N HIS A 309 -19.22 6.84 -17.57
CA HIS A 309 -18.93 7.89 -18.55
C HIS A 309 -20.16 8.62 -19.06
N ARG A 310 -21.29 7.92 -19.24
CA ARG A 310 -22.53 8.50 -19.84
C ARG A 310 -23.51 9.06 -18.81
N GLN A 311 -23.54 8.52 -17.61
CA GLN A 311 -24.47 8.95 -16.53
C GLN A 311 -23.78 8.86 -15.15
N PRO A 312 -22.99 9.86 -14.74
CA PRO A 312 -22.30 9.85 -13.44
C PRO A 312 -23.23 9.67 -12.23
N ALA A 313 -24.45 10.20 -12.30
CA ALA A 313 -25.44 10.11 -11.22
C ALA A 313 -26.10 8.72 -11.05
N ALA A 314 -25.99 7.84 -12.03
CA ALA A 314 -26.54 6.48 -12.02
C ALA A 314 -25.47 5.41 -11.72
N CYS A 315 -24.21 5.82 -11.53
CA CYS A 315 -23.12 4.93 -11.16
C CYS A 315 -23.36 4.38 -9.75
N PRO A 316 -23.41 3.06 -9.53
CA PRO A 316 -23.57 2.50 -8.18
C PRO A 316 -22.39 2.83 -7.25
N PHE A 317 -21.32 3.36 -7.78
CA PHE A 317 -20.14 3.89 -7.05
C PHE A 317 -20.14 5.43 -6.95
N SER A 318 -21.27 6.10 -7.16
CA SER A 318 -21.36 7.57 -7.06
C SER A 318 -21.06 8.14 -5.66
N ARG A 319 -20.89 7.27 -4.66
CA ARG A 319 -20.40 7.62 -3.31
C ARG A 319 -18.89 7.49 -3.13
N PHE A 320 -18.16 7.03 -4.15
CA PHE A 320 -16.72 7.03 -4.12
C PHE A 320 -16.23 8.34 -4.72
N SER A 321 -15.40 9.10 -4.02
CA SER A 321 -14.82 10.32 -4.54
C SER A 321 -13.94 9.98 -5.75
N LYS A 322 -14.44 10.29 -6.96
CA LYS A 322 -13.60 10.40 -8.14
C LYS A 322 -12.93 11.76 -8.05
N GLU A 323 -11.68 11.82 -7.68
CA GLU A 323 -10.75 12.91 -8.09
C GLU A 323 -9.33 12.55 -7.74
#